data_81313532cc23390f8200190dba5f3348
#
_entry.id   81313532cc23390f8200190dba5f3348
#
_cell.length_a   1.000
_cell.length_b   1.000
_cell.length_c   1.000
_cell.angle_alpha   90.00
_cell.angle_beta   90.00
_cell.angle_gamma   90.00
#
_symmetry.space_group_name_H-M   'P 1'
#
loop_
_entity.id
_entity.type
_entity.pdbx_description
1 polymer ?
#
loop_
_entity_poly.entity_id
_entity_poly.type
_entity_poly.pdbx_seq_one_letter_code
_entity_poly.pdbx_strand_id
1 'polypeptide(L)'
;MTSAENNGPRPVLLFVLDGIRPDVLQATIREGDAPNLGALAQRGEAVWDAVSVFPSITPAATAAIATGEAPAKSGIVGHAWYDEDERRVVVYGAMTETVMASGPIRVFHNNVWRMNRDDLHAATLFEALHDYGFDGACVNFPVRRGPHTHPIRMKTIGGYLKGGRYLGPSVQGPKEYFMGDLFYSRDTGFSGRRANGGVLRSVGINDEYAARVGAMLLKERAAPFNLVYFFKGDSIAHHHGLGSQRRWLVTADEYVARIFSAGGGVERVLEDYAVLALSDHGHAPLLPKGRYVDLRTIDGQNVSSGVKARFGNGTTVVVVPNGRSALLYLRNDVELRSVVERLVGRRGVDLAAWMEEGWVAVRRTGREVRFRPGSGSRDPFGRSWELVGDPRALDIADHDGSLRYGEYPDALERLWGCLHSPRCGDVVLSATAGHTFGEISGGYHTASDHGSLHASDSEVFVLANGVPAPHRITDVAPTLLSHFGAGVVSGDRVL
;
A
#
# COMPACT_ATOMS: atom_id res chain seq x y z
N MET A 1 -27.08 -28.43 -27.72
CA MET A 1 -26.29 -28.83 -26.55
C MET A 1 -26.40 -27.68 -25.58
N THR A 2 -27.26 -27.83 -24.58
CA THR A 2 -27.50 -26.86 -23.52
C THR A 2 -26.21 -26.71 -22.69
N SER A 3 -25.72 -25.47 -22.61
CA SER A 3 -24.62 -25.12 -21.73
C SER A 3 -25.01 -25.48 -20.31
N ALA A 4 -24.28 -26.44 -19.69
CA ALA A 4 -24.33 -26.66 -18.27
C ALA A 4 -23.98 -25.30 -17.60
N GLU A 5 -24.93 -24.74 -16.87
CA GLU A 5 -24.68 -23.58 -16.02
C GLU A 5 -23.50 -23.92 -15.10
N ASN A 6 -22.43 -23.17 -15.27
CA ASN A 6 -21.25 -23.29 -14.45
C ASN A 6 -21.61 -22.67 -13.09
N ASN A 7 -22.10 -23.49 -12.16
CA ASN A 7 -22.62 -23.08 -10.84
C ASN A 7 -21.52 -22.56 -9.87
N GLY A 8 -20.31 -22.30 -10.36
CA GLY A 8 -19.21 -21.73 -9.57
C GLY A 8 -19.19 -20.21 -9.60
N PRO A 9 -18.48 -19.58 -8.66
CA PRO A 9 -18.30 -18.12 -8.65
C PRO A 9 -17.57 -17.67 -9.93
N ARG A 10 -17.94 -16.50 -10.45
CA ARG A 10 -17.22 -15.91 -11.58
C ARG A 10 -15.76 -15.71 -11.25
N PRO A 11 -14.82 -15.97 -12.17
CA PRO A 11 -13.43 -15.65 -11.94
C PRO A 11 -13.26 -14.13 -11.71
N VAL A 12 -12.26 -13.75 -10.94
CA VAL A 12 -11.98 -12.37 -10.55
C VAL A 12 -10.76 -11.82 -11.29
N LEU A 13 -10.89 -10.57 -11.73
CA LEU A 13 -9.79 -9.76 -12.26
C LEU A 13 -9.65 -8.49 -11.42
N LEU A 14 -8.56 -8.38 -10.68
CA LEU A 14 -8.23 -7.24 -9.83
C LEU A 14 -7.08 -6.43 -10.44
N PHE A 15 -7.34 -5.16 -10.72
CA PHE A 15 -6.32 -4.17 -11.07
C PHE A 15 -5.99 -3.29 -9.87
N VAL A 16 -4.71 -3.13 -9.57
CA VAL A 16 -4.24 -2.11 -8.61
C VAL A 16 -3.39 -1.10 -9.37
N LEU A 17 -3.81 0.16 -9.35
CA LEU A 17 -3.16 1.29 -10.01
C LEU A 17 -2.53 2.17 -8.93
N ASP A 18 -1.22 2.03 -8.72
CA ASP A 18 -0.46 2.63 -7.64
C ASP A 18 -0.53 4.16 -7.62
N GLY A 19 -0.93 4.70 -6.47
CA GLY A 19 -0.87 6.11 -6.16
C GLY A 19 -1.81 7.01 -6.97
N ILE A 20 -2.85 6.48 -7.60
CA ILE A 20 -3.74 7.27 -8.45
C ILE A 20 -4.84 7.95 -7.63
N ARG A 21 -4.97 9.26 -7.79
CA ARG A 21 -6.01 10.05 -7.17
C ARG A 21 -7.39 9.82 -7.82
N PRO A 22 -8.46 9.74 -7.00
CA PRO A 22 -9.83 9.60 -7.52
C PRO A 22 -10.24 10.73 -8.46
N ASP A 23 -9.94 11.98 -8.12
CA ASP A 23 -10.31 13.16 -8.92
C ASP A 23 -9.62 13.20 -10.28
N VAL A 24 -8.37 12.71 -10.36
CA VAL A 24 -7.63 12.61 -11.63
C VAL A 24 -8.25 11.54 -12.53
N LEU A 25 -8.59 10.36 -11.97
CA LEU A 25 -9.26 9.31 -12.75
C LEU A 25 -10.65 9.75 -13.21
N GLN A 26 -11.46 10.35 -12.33
CA GLN A 26 -12.78 10.89 -12.69
C GLN A 26 -12.70 11.90 -13.85
N ALA A 27 -11.73 12.82 -13.79
CA ALA A 27 -11.52 13.80 -14.87
C ALA A 27 -11.14 13.10 -16.18
N THR A 28 -10.23 12.11 -16.13
CA THR A 28 -9.77 11.35 -17.30
C THR A 28 -10.92 10.58 -17.96
N ILE A 29 -11.79 9.95 -17.15
CA ILE A 29 -13.00 9.25 -17.64
C ILE A 29 -13.99 10.24 -18.26
N ARG A 30 -14.28 11.37 -17.61
CA ARG A 30 -15.24 12.38 -18.13
C ARG A 30 -14.81 12.97 -19.47
N GLU A 31 -13.51 13.07 -19.68
CA GLU A 31 -12.95 13.58 -20.94
C GLU A 31 -12.83 12.52 -22.04
N GLY A 32 -13.19 11.26 -21.73
CA GLY A 32 -13.18 10.15 -22.67
C GLY A 32 -11.80 9.51 -22.88
N ASP A 33 -10.80 9.91 -22.10
CA ASP A 33 -9.41 9.47 -22.24
C ASP A 33 -9.11 8.12 -21.54
N ALA A 34 -10.07 7.59 -20.77
CA ALA A 34 -10.00 6.26 -20.12
C ALA A 34 -11.30 5.47 -20.34
N PRO A 35 -11.62 5.06 -21.60
CA PRO A 35 -12.90 4.45 -21.93
C PRO A 35 -13.13 3.08 -21.29
N ASN A 36 -12.10 2.27 -21.05
CA ASN A 36 -12.24 0.93 -20.46
C ASN A 36 -12.49 0.99 -18.95
N LEU A 37 -11.76 1.84 -18.23
CA LEU A 37 -12.05 2.13 -16.82
C LEU A 37 -13.39 2.86 -16.68
N GLY A 38 -13.73 3.72 -17.63
CA GLY A 38 -15.03 4.37 -17.73
C GLY A 38 -16.18 3.38 -17.92
N ALA A 39 -16.03 2.37 -18.76
CA ALA A 39 -17.00 1.30 -18.93
C ALA A 39 -17.20 0.49 -17.65
N LEU A 40 -16.12 0.19 -16.92
CA LEU A 40 -16.18 -0.47 -15.61
C LEU A 40 -16.97 0.38 -14.61
N ALA A 41 -16.67 1.70 -14.52
CA ALA A 41 -17.36 2.62 -13.61
C ALA A 41 -18.86 2.78 -13.94
N GLN A 42 -19.23 2.75 -15.23
CA GLN A 42 -20.62 2.93 -15.67
C GLN A 42 -21.49 1.69 -15.52
N ARG A 43 -20.90 0.49 -15.67
CA ARG A 43 -21.62 -0.79 -15.60
C ARG A 43 -21.62 -1.44 -14.23
N GLY A 44 -20.75 -1.00 -13.38
CA GLY A 44 -20.59 -1.47 -12.02
C GLY A 44 -20.91 -0.41 -10.98
N GLU A 45 -20.32 -0.55 -9.85
CA GLU A 45 -20.33 0.39 -8.74
C GLU A 45 -19.01 1.15 -8.70
N ALA A 46 -19.05 2.47 -8.47
CA ALA A 46 -17.87 3.32 -8.35
C ALA A 46 -17.88 4.06 -7.02
N VAL A 47 -16.92 3.77 -6.17
CA VAL A 47 -16.64 4.47 -4.91
C VAL A 47 -15.43 5.35 -5.15
N TRP A 48 -15.56 6.65 -4.89
CA TRP A 48 -14.52 7.64 -5.18
C TRP A 48 -13.82 8.16 -3.94
N ASP A 49 -14.30 7.76 -2.78
CA ASP A 49 -13.85 8.15 -1.44
C ASP A 49 -13.59 6.93 -0.55
N ALA A 50 -13.26 5.80 -1.16
CA ALA A 50 -12.79 4.64 -0.40
C ALA A 50 -11.49 4.99 0.33
N VAL A 51 -11.22 4.33 1.45
CA VAL A 51 -10.16 4.74 2.36
C VAL A 51 -9.01 3.74 2.43
N SER A 52 -7.79 4.26 2.28
CA SER A 52 -6.53 3.52 2.49
C SER A 52 -6.19 3.40 3.98
N VAL A 53 -5.23 2.55 4.31
CA VAL A 53 -4.67 2.44 5.67
C VAL A 53 -3.79 3.65 6.03
N PHE A 54 -3.35 3.72 7.29
CA PHE A 54 -2.34 4.69 7.72
C PHE A 54 -1.10 3.93 8.29
N PRO A 55 0.11 4.35 7.90
CA PRO A 55 0.47 5.32 6.85
C PRO A 55 -0.04 4.91 5.46
N SER A 56 -0.46 5.91 4.64
CA SER A 56 -0.97 5.69 3.28
C SER A 56 0.20 5.50 2.30
N ILE A 57 0.85 4.35 2.39
CA ILE A 57 2.12 4.03 1.72
C ILE A 57 2.04 2.65 1.09
N THR A 58 2.58 2.50 -0.11
CA THR A 58 2.50 1.30 -0.93
C THR A 58 2.72 -0.02 -0.17
N PRO A 59 3.77 -0.24 0.66
CA PRO A 59 3.93 -1.51 1.36
C PRO A 59 2.81 -1.81 2.36
N ALA A 60 2.36 -0.82 3.14
CA ALA A 60 1.27 -0.99 4.09
C ALA A 60 -0.08 -1.18 3.39
N ALA A 61 -0.34 -0.39 2.34
CA ALA A 61 -1.57 -0.45 1.56
C ALA A 61 -1.68 -1.75 0.76
N THR A 62 -0.62 -2.19 0.09
CA THR A 62 -0.63 -3.47 -0.64
C THR A 62 -0.73 -4.67 0.30
N ALA A 63 -0.17 -4.60 1.51
CA ALA A 63 -0.39 -5.60 2.54
C ALA A 63 -1.86 -5.64 2.96
N ALA A 64 -2.50 -4.48 3.16
CA ALA A 64 -3.92 -4.40 3.50
C ALA A 64 -4.83 -4.94 2.39
N ILE A 65 -4.55 -4.63 1.12
CA ILE A 65 -5.29 -5.19 -0.03
C ILE A 65 -5.16 -6.72 -0.08
N ALA A 66 -3.95 -7.24 0.15
CA ALA A 66 -3.68 -8.67 0.06
C ALA A 66 -4.23 -9.49 1.23
N THR A 67 -4.37 -8.89 2.41
CA THR A 67 -4.70 -9.62 3.65
C THR A 67 -6.04 -9.24 4.26
N GLY A 68 -6.58 -8.06 3.92
CA GLY A 68 -7.72 -7.46 4.61
C GLY A 68 -7.38 -6.85 5.97
N GLU A 69 -6.10 -6.77 6.35
CA GLU A 69 -5.67 -6.41 7.68
C GLU A 69 -4.89 -5.09 7.72
N ALA A 70 -5.15 -4.29 8.76
CA ALA A 70 -4.39 -3.09 9.06
C ALA A 70 -2.94 -3.41 9.49
N PRO A 71 -2.02 -2.41 9.54
CA PRO A 71 -0.62 -2.61 9.92
C PRO A 71 -0.38 -3.35 11.24
N ALA A 72 -1.27 -3.19 12.23
CA ALA A 72 -1.20 -3.91 13.50
C ALA A 72 -1.18 -5.43 13.34
N LYS A 73 -1.95 -5.95 12.39
CA LYS A 73 -2.06 -7.38 12.14
C LYS A 73 -1.25 -7.85 10.93
N SER A 74 -1.19 -7.03 9.86
CA SER A 74 -0.37 -7.37 8.70
C SER A 74 1.12 -7.32 9.01
N GLY A 75 1.56 -6.51 9.99
CA GLY A 75 2.95 -6.32 10.38
C GLY A 75 3.72 -5.32 9.50
N ILE A 76 3.14 -4.80 8.42
CA ILE A 76 3.79 -3.89 7.48
C ILE A 76 3.34 -2.46 7.72
N VAL A 77 4.22 -1.59 8.23
CA VAL A 77 3.90 -0.21 8.63
C VAL A 77 4.38 0.87 7.65
N GLY A 78 5.14 0.52 6.61
CA GLY A 78 5.64 1.51 5.67
C GLY A 78 6.83 1.03 4.85
N HIS A 79 7.51 1.98 4.18
CA HIS A 79 8.75 1.70 3.45
C HIS A 79 9.92 1.39 4.36
N ALA A 80 9.91 1.94 5.58
CA ALA A 80 10.95 1.70 6.55
C ALA A 80 10.41 1.75 7.98
N TRP A 81 11.05 1.01 8.87
CA TRP A 81 10.83 1.09 10.33
C TRP A 81 12.11 0.68 11.06
N TYR A 82 12.21 1.07 12.33
CA TYR A 82 13.27 0.57 13.20
C TYR A 82 12.84 -0.75 13.83
N ASP A 83 13.64 -1.78 13.60
CA ASP A 83 13.45 -3.10 14.19
C ASP A 83 14.22 -3.14 15.50
N GLU A 84 13.51 -3.23 16.62
CA GLU A 84 14.10 -3.18 17.96
C GLU A 84 14.91 -4.45 18.28
N ASP A 85 14.47 -5.61 17.81
CA ASP A 85 15.14 -6.89 18.03
C ASP A 85 16.45 -6.93 17.24
N GLU A 86 16.43 -6.52 15.99
CA GLU A 86 17.62 -6.45 15.13
C GLU A 86 18.45 -5.17 15.37
N ARG A 87 17.92 -4.20 16.11
CA ARG A 87 18.53 -2.90 16.44
C ARG A 87 19.01 -2.14 15.20
N ARG A 88 18.22 -2.16 14.16
CA ARG A 88 18.51 -1.51 12.87
C ARG A 88 17.26 -1.08 12.13
N VAL A 89 17.43 -0.18 11.16
CA VAL A 89 16.35 0.17 10.24
C VAL A 89 16.20 -0.93 9.19
N VAL A 90 14.98 -1.41 9.04
CA VAL A 90 14.52 -2.25 7.93
C VAL A 90 13.99 -1.33 6.83
N VAL A 91 14.35 -1.60 5.57
CA VAL A 91 13.98 -0.75 4.44
C VAL A 91 13.44 -1.61 3.32
N TYR A 92 12.25 -1.26 2.83
CA TYR A 92 11.69 -1.70 1.56
C TYR A 92 11.68 -0.53 0.57
N GLY A 93 11.47 -0.82 -0.69
CA GLY A 93 11.30 0.20 -1.70
C GLY A 93 12.26 0.06 -2.86
N ALA A 94 12.06 0.92 -3.85
CA ALA A 94 12.73 0.87 -5.13
C ALA A 94 13.40 2.18 -5.54
N MET A 95 13.38 3.22 -4.70
CA MET A 95 14.09 4.47 -4.97
C MET A 95 15.60 4.23 -5.05
N THR A 96 16.22 4.73 -6.10
CA THR A 96 17.65 4.53 -6.36
C THR A 96 18.52 5.01 -5.19
N GLU A 97 18.21 6.16 -4.62
CA GLU A 97 18.92 6.76 -3.49
C GLU A 97 18.82 5.87 -2.24
N THR A 98 17.64 5.36 -1.94
CA THR A 98 17.39 4.47 -0.82
C THR A 98 18.10 3.13 -1.02
N VAL A 99 18.05 2.57 -2.21
CA VAL A 99 18.74 1.32 -2.57
C VAL A 99 20.25 1.48 -2.40
N MET A 100 20.82 2.57 -2.88
CA MET A 100 22.26 2.84 -2.76
C MET A 100 22.70 3.09 -1.31
N ALA A 101 21.91 3.87 -0.55
CA ALA A 101 22.22 4.20 0.84
C ALA A 101 22.10 2.98 1.78
N SER A 102 21.12 2.11 1.55
CA SER A 102 20.85 0.91 2.36
C SER A 102 21.69 -0.31 1.97
N GLY A 103 22.26 -0.29 0.76
CA GLY A 103 22.95 -1.41 0.12
C GLY A 103 22.02 -2.25 -0.76
N PRO A 104 22.33 -2.33 -2.08
CA PRO A 104 21.47 -2.99 -3.07
C PRO A 104 21.08 -4.44 -2.73
N ILE A 105 22.03 -5.21 -2.22
CA ILE A 105 21.82 -6.63 -1.84
C ILE A 105 20.81 -6.73 -0.69
N ARG A 106 20.92 -5.85 0.32
CA ARG A 106 20.01 -5.84 1.47
C ARG A 106 18.59 -5.46 1.07
N VAL A 107 18.44 -4.39 0.29
CA VAL A 107 17.11 -3.96 -0.18
C VAL A 107 16.49 -5.02 -1.08
N PHE A 108 17.28 -5.64 -1.96
CA PHE A 108 16.81 -6.75 -2.78
C PHE A 108 16.35 -7.93 -1.91
N HIS A 109 17.13 -8.32 -0.90
CA HIS A 109 16.75 -9.38 0.05
C HIS A 109 15.45 -9.04 0.79
N ASN A 110 15.32 -7.81 1.29
CA ASN A 110 14.12 -7.38 2.01
C ASN A 110 12.87 -7.45 1.12
N ASN A 111 12.92 -6.90 -0.09
CA ASN A 111 11.76 -6.91 -1.00
C ASN A 111 11.42 -8.31 -1.52
N VAL A 112 12.43 -9.15 -1.76
CA VAL A 112 12.22 -10.48 -2.38
C VAL A 112 11.82 -11.52 -1.36
N TRP A 113 12.40 -11.53 -0.18
CA TRP A 113 12.13 -12.57 0.82
C TRP A 113 11.47 -12.05 2.08
N ARG A 114 12.14 -11.09 2.76
CA ARG A 114 11.78 -10.68 4.10
C ARG A 114 10.33 -10.19 4.20
N MET A 115 9.90 -9.31 3.31
CA MET A 115 8.54 -8.74 3.33
C MET A 115 7.46 -9.82 3.43
N ASN A 116 7.52 -10.81 2.55
CA ASN A 116 6.48 -11.84 2.45
C ASN A 116 6.68 -13.02 3.39
N ARG A 117 7.92 -13.30 3.82
CA ARG A 117 8.25 -14.45 4.66
C ARG A 117 8.27 -14.13 6.14
N ASP A 118 8.97 -13.03 6.49
CA ASP A 118 9.32 -12.73 7.88
C ASP A 118 8.46 -11.62 8.47
N ASP A 119 8.11 -10.60 7.69
CA ASP A 119 7.47 -9.39 8.18
C ASP A 119 5.94 -9.36 7.96
N LEU A 120 5.43 -10.11 6.98
CA LEU A 120 3.99 -10.25 6.76
C LEU A 120 3.41 -11.31 7.71
N HIS A 121 2.63 -10.89 8.70
CA HIS A 121 2.09 -11.79 9.72
C HIS A 121 0.72 -12.37 9.34
N ALA A 122 -0.12 -11.61 8.66
CA ALA A 122 -1.46 -12.05 8.26
C ALA A 122 -1.43 -12.97 7.02
N ALA A 123 -2.40 -13.88 6.93
CA ALA A 123 -2.60 -14.69 5.74
C ALA A 123 -3.03 -13.81 4.55
N THR A 124 -2.52 -14.12 3.37
CA THR A 124 -2.88 -13.43 2.14
C THR A 124 -4.14 -14.01 1.52
N LEU A 125 -4.78 -13.23 0.65
CA LEU A 125 -5.88 -13.68 -0.19
C LEU A 125 -5.51 -14.92 -1.03
N PHE A 126 -4.24 -15.04 -1.49
CA PHE A 126 -3.78 -16.20 -2.24
C PHE A 126 -3.72 -17.48 -1.39
N GLU A 127 -3.30 -17.35 -0.12
CA GLU A 127 -3.28 -18.47 0.83
C GLU A 127 -4.70 -18.88 1.19
N ALA A 128 -5.54 -17.91 1.55
CA ALA A 128 -6.91 -18.15 1.94
C ALA A 128 -7.75 -18.77 0.80
N LEU A 129 -7.65 -18.27 -0.42
CA LEU A 129 -8.36 -18.84 -1.58
C LEU A 129 -7.92 -20.29 -1.87
N HIS A 130 -6.61 -20.58 -1.74
CA HIS A 130 -6.10 -21.93 -1.96
C HIS A 130 -6.69 -22.94 -0.97
N ASP A 131 -6.87 -22.56 0.29
CA ASP A 131 -7.50 -23.41 1.33
C ASP A 131 -8.95 -23.79 0.96
N TYR A 132 -9.61 -22.97 0.12
CA TYR A 132 -10.95 -23.23 -0.44
C TYR A 132 -10.92 -23.85 -1.86
N GLY A 133 -9.75 -24.23 -2.36
CA GLY A 133 -9.59 -24.90 -3.66
C GLY A 133 -9.47 -23.95 -4.85
N PHE A 134 -9.26 -22.65 -4.63
CA PHE A 134 -9.09 -21.66 -5.70
C PHE A 134 -7.62 -21.22 -5.81
N ASP A 135 -7.03 -21.46 -6.97
CA ASP A 135 -5.69 -20.94 -7.27
C ASP A 135 -5.72 -19.49 -7.74
N GLY A 136 -4.62 -18.77 -7.49
CA GLY A 136 -4.46 -17.38 -7.89
C GLY A 136 -3.35 -17.16 -8.92
N ALA A 137 -3.46 -16.02 -9.62
CA ALA A 137 -2.41 -15.43 -10.44
C ALA A 137 -2.05 -14.03 -9.93
N CYS A 138 -0.75 -13.70 -9.91
CA CYS A 138 -0.22 -12.43 -9.44
C CYS A 138 0.83 -11.89 -10.40
N VAL A 139 0.67 -10.63 -10.81
CA VAL A 139 1.60 -9.95 -11.71
C VAL A 139 2.11 -8.67 -11.08
N ASN A 140 3.42 -8.60 -10.81
CA ASN A 140 4.17 -7.47 -10.28
C ASN A 140 3.76 -6.98 -8.87
N PHE A 141 2.80 -7.57 -8.20
CA PHE A 141 2.33 -7.11 -6.90
C PHE A 141 3.31 -7.46 -5.77
N PRO A 142 3.64 -6.52 -4.86
CA PRO A 142 4.70 -6.73 -3.87
C PRO A 142 4.34 -7.76 -2.80
N VAL A 143 3.10 -7.77 -2.31
CA VAL A 143 2.61 -8.71 -1.29
C VAL A 143 1.93 -9.90 -1.98
N ARG A 144 2.66 -11.01 -2.04
CA ARG A 144 2.33 -12.11 -2.95
C ARG A 144 2.44 -13.50 -2.31
N ARG A 145 2.66 -13.59 -1.00
CA ARG A 145 2.79 -14.89 -0.33
C ARG A 145 1.62 -15.80 -0.68
N GLY A 146 1.91 -17.07 -0.97
CA GLY A 146 0.94 -18.07 -1.40
C GLY A 146 1.52 -19.46 -1.24
N PRO A 147 0.75 -20.53 -1.53
CA PRO A 147 1.13 -21.90 -1.19
C PRO A 147 2.18 -22.52 -2.11
N HIS A 148 2.47 -21.89 -3.26
CA HIS A 148 3.36 -22.47 -4.27
C HIS A 148 4.77 -21.90 -4.19
N THR A 149 5.77 -22.74 -4.48
CA THR A 149 7.19 -22.38 -4.42
C THR A 149 7.72 -21.99 -5.80
N HIS A 150 8.35 -20.83 -5.92
CA HIS A 150 8.91 -20.31 -7.16
C HIS A 150 10.42 -20.06 -7.04
N PRO A 151 11.24 -20.64 -7.95
CA PRO A 151 12.67 -20.34 -8.00
C PRO A 151 12.92 -18.94 -8.59
N ILE A 152 13.97 -18.28 -8.13
CA ILE A 152 14.46 -17.05 -8.77
C ILE A 152 15.08 -17.40 -10.11
N ARG A 153 14.65 -16.72 -11.16
CA ARG A 153 15.11 -16.96 -12.55
C ARG A 153 15.97 -15.81 -13.11
N MET A 154 16.69 -15.12 -12.25
CA MET A 154 17.47 -13.94 -12.64
C MET A 154 18.64 -14.29 -13.55
N LYS A 155 18.55 -13.93 -14.83
CA LYS A 155 19.68 -13.93 -15.80
C LYS A 155 20.52 -12.68 -15.59
N THR A 156 21.28 -12.57 -14.49
CA THR A 156 22.26 -11.49 -14.30
C THR A 156 23.65 -11.94 -14.74
N ILE A 157 24.57 -10.97 -14.96
CA ILE A 157 25.99 -11.24 -15.27
C ILE A 157 26.61 -12.21 -14.25
N GLY A 158 26.24 -12.12 -12.95
CA GLY A 158 26.66 -13.08 -11.93
C GLY A 158 26.05 -14.47 -12.09
N GLY A 159 24.86 -14.61 -12.67
CA GLY A 159 24.24 -15.90 -13.02
C GLY A 159 24.89 -16.57 -14.21
N TYR A 160 25.38 -15.81 -15.16
CA TYR A 160 26.19 -16.31 -16.27
C TYR A 160 27.53 -16.90 -15.80
N LEU A 161 28.19 -16.23 -14.84
CA LEU A 161 29.47 -16.69 -14.26
C LEU A 161 29.33 -17.95 -13.39
N LYS A 162 28.13 -18.32 -12.95
CA LYS A 162 27.86 -19.54 -12.16
C LYS A 162 27.08 -20.62 -12.93
N GLY A 163 27.13 -20.62 -14.23
CA GLY A 163 26.53 -21.67 -15.07
C GLY A 163 25.00 -21.70 -15.04
N GLY A 164 24.33 -20.55 -14.91
CA GLY A 164 22.87 -20.45 -14.97
C GLY A 164 22.13 -20.98 -13.75
N ARG A 165 22.80 -21.26 -12.64
CA ARG A 165 22.18 -21.70 -11.40
C ARG A 165 21.53 -20.53 -10.66
N TYR A 166 20.32 -20.77 -10.14
CA TYR A 166 19.50 -19.81 -9.40
C TYR A 166 20.25 -19.23 -8.19
N LEU A 167 20.20 -17.90 -8.03
CA LEU A 167 20.86 -17.19 -6.94
C LEU A 167 19.84 -16.95 -5.82
N GLY A 168 19.89 -17.79 -4.80
CA GLY A 168 19.13 -17.64 -3.56
C GLY A 168 17.99 -18.65 -3.38
N PRO A 169 17.35 -18.65 -2.21
CA PRO A 169 16.23 -19.52 -1.90
C PRO A 169 15.00 -19.18 -2.76
N SER A 170 14.15 -20.17 -3.00
CA SER A 170 12.83 -19.97 -3.61
C SER A 170 11.96 -19.02 -2.77
N VAL A 171 10.93 -18.45 -3.40
CA VAL A 171 9.90 -17.66 -2.72
C VAL A 171 8.56 -18.38 -2.75
N GLN A 172 7.70 -18.04 -1.80
CA GLN A 172 6.31 -18.48 -1.79
C GLN A 172 5.45 -17.49 -2.57
N GLY A 173 4.47 -18.00 -3.34
CA GLY A 173 3.58 -17.20 -4.16
C GLY A 173 2.33 -17.98 -4.60
N PRO A 174 1.41 -17.34 -5.35
CA PRO A 174 0.29 -18.01 -5.97
C PRO A 174 0.75 -18.97 -7.07
N LYS A 175 -0.14 -19.79 -7.59
CA LYS A 175 0.17 -20.77 -8.64
C LYS A 175 0.80 -20.15 -9.88
N GLU A 176 0.20 -19.08 -10.39
CA GLU A 176 0.72 -18.29 -11.50
C GLU A 176 1.34 -16.99 -10.93
N TYR A 177 2.67 -16.94 -10.88
CA TYR A 177 3.39 -15.80 -10.33
C TYR A 177 4.38 -15.22 -11.33
N PHE A 178 4.29 -13.90 -11.56
CA PHE A 178 5.11 -13.16 -12.50
C PHE A 178 5.57 -11.84 -11.89
N MET A 179 6.88 -11.61 -11.88
CA MET A 179 7.49 -10.36 -11.44
C MET A 179 8.68 -10.05 -12.35
N GLY A 180 8.39 -9.45 -13.50
CA GLY A 180 9.38 -9.20 -14.53
C GLY A 180 10.13 -10.48 -14.94
N ASP A 181 11.46 -10.35 -15.07
CA ASP A 181 12.35 -11.47 -15.37
C ASP A 181 12.91 -12.15 -14.10
N LEU A 182 12.47 -11.72 -12.90
CA LEU A 182 12.88 -12.32 -11.63
C LEU A 182 12.14 -13.61 -11.33
N PHE A 183 10.82 -13.58 -11.50
CA PHE A 183 9.95 -14.70 -11.22
C PHE A 183 8.94 -14.87 -12.36
N TYR A 184 8.79 -16.08 -12.81
CA TYR A 184 7.72 -16.48 -13.73
C TYR A 184 7.45 -17.98 -13.54
N SER A 185 6.20 -18.32 -13.27
CA SER A 185 5.77 -19.72 -13.05
C SER A 185 5.98 -20.59 -14.29
N ARG A 186 5.85 -19.96 -15.48
CA ARG A 186 6.06 -20.59 -16.80
C ARG A 186 6.63 -19.57 -17.79
N ASP A 187 7.19 -20.07 -18.90
CA ASP A 187 7.73 -19.21 -19.94
C ASP A 187 6.60 -18.44 -20.64
N THR A 188 6.78 -17.13 -20.75
CA THR A 188 5.84 -16.23 -21.41
C THR A 188 6.16 -16.00 -22.89
N GLY A 189 7.32 -16.48 -23.36
CA GLY A 189 7.85 -16.17 -24.70
C GLY A 189 8.35 -14.73 -24.87
N PHE A 190 8.30 -13.89 -23.85
CA PHE A 190 8.80 -12.50 -23.89
C PHE A 190 9.46 -12.10 -22.57
N SER A 191 10.34 -11.10 -22.64
CA SER A 191 11.04 -10.52 -21.49
C SER A 191 10.48 -9.13 -21.20
N GLY A 192 10.41 -8.77 -19.91
CA GLY A 192 10.07 -7.43 -19.47
C GLY A 192 11.23 -6.43 -19.60
N ARG A 193 12.45 -6.87 -19.93
CA ARG A 193 13.63 -6.00 -20.01
C ARG A 193 13.51 -4.99 -21.13
N ARG A 194 13.88 -3.75 -20.82
CA ARG A 194 14.09 -2.66 -21.80
C ARG A 194 15.48 -2.07 -21.64
N ALA A 195 16.04 -1.58 -22.72
CA ALA A 195 17.42 -1.08 -22.79
C ALA A 195 17.71 0.12 -21.87
N ASN A 196 16.70 0.90 -21.47
CA ASN A 196 16.85 2.11 -20.64
C ASN A 196 15.86 2.14 -19.47
N GLY A 197 16.36 2.32 -18.23
CA GLY A 197 15.51 2.54 -17.05
C GLY A 197 16.11 1.99 -15.74
N GLY A 198 15.63 2.50 -14.59
CA GLY A 198 16.13 2.20 -13.24
C GLY A 198 16.09 0.72 -12.81
N VAL A 199 16.43 0.45 -11.56
CA VAL A 199 16.65 -0.92 -11.01
C VAL A 199 15.50 -1.89 -11.31
N LEU A 200 14.25 -1.46 -11.20
CA LEU A 200 13.09 -2.32 -11.49
C LEU A 200 12.99 -2.69 -12.98
N ARG A 201 13.35 -1.77 -13.88
CA ARG A 201 13.35 -2.05 -15.32
C ARG A 201 14.48 -2.98 -15.73
N SER A 202 15.61 -2.94 -15.03
CA SER A 202 16.74 -3.85 -15.30
C SER A 202 16.40 -5.32 -15.07
N VAL A 203 15.41 -5.57 -14.19
CA VAL A 203 14.86 -6.89 -13.92
C VAL A 203 13.50 -7.13 -14.60
N GLY A 204 13.08 -6.24 -15.49
CA GLY A 204 11.88 -6.42 -16.31
C GLY A 204 10.56 -6.09 -15.64
N ILE A 205 10.56 -5.53 -14.42
CA ILE A 205 9.34 -5.11 -13.73
C ILE A 205 8.87 -3.79 -14.32
N ASN A 206 7.79 -3.81 -15.10
CA ASN A 206 7.17 -2.62 -15.69
C ASN A 206 5.71 -2.91 -16.07
N ASP A 207 4.92 -1.84 -16.29
CA ASP A 207 3.47 -1.93 -16.53
C ASP A 207 3.14 -2.59 -17.87
N GLU A 208 3.95 -2.38 -18.93
CA GLU A 208 3.72 -3.05 -20.21
C GLU A 208 3.91 -4.56 -20.09
N TYR A 209 4.90 -5.01 -19.31
CA TYR A 209 5.06 -6.43 -18.99
C TYR A 209 3.84 -6.95 -18.24
N ALA A 210 3.36 -6.21 -17.23
CA ALA A 210 2.16 -6.58 -16.48
C ALA A 210 0.93 -6.72 -17.39
N ALA A 211 0.74 -5.78 -18.32
CA ALA A 211 -0.34 -5.83 -19.29
C ALA A 211 -0.26 -7.04 -20.24
N ARG A 212 0.95 -7.38 -20.70
CA ARG A 212 1.18 -8.56 -21.57
C ARG A 212 0.89 -9.87 -20.84
N VAL A 213 1.40 -9.99 -19.61
CA VAL A 213 1.15 -11.19 -18.78
C VAL A 213 -0.33 -11.28 -18.41
N GLY A 214 -0.96 -10.18 -17.98
CA GLY A 214 -2.37 -10.14 -17.68
C GLY A 214 -3.25 -10.56 -18.86
N ALA A 215 -2.91 -10.11 -20.08
CA ALA A 215 -3.60 -10.51 -21.30
C ALA A 215 -3.42 -12.02 -21.60
N MET A 216 -2.23 -12.55 -21.39
CA MET A 216 -1.96 -13.99 -21.53
C MET A 216 -2.78 -14.81 -20.53
N LEU A 217 -2.78 -14.42 -19.25
CA LEU A 217 -3.53 -15.11 -18.20
C LEU A 217 -5.03 -15.11 -18.48
N LEU A 218 -5.58 -13.99 -18.93
CA LEU A 218 -7.01 -13.88 -19.24
C LEU A 218 -7.39 -14.71 -20.45
N LYS A 219 -6.59 -14.65 -21.54
CA LYS A 219 -6.80 -15.46 -22.76
C LYS A 219 -6.83 -16.96 -22.46
N GLU A 220 -5.98 -17.41 -21.56
CA GLU A 220 -5.83 -18.81 -21.22
C GLU A 220 -6.75 -19.25 -20.06
N ARG A 221 -7.49 -18.30 -19.45
CA ARG A 221 -8.27 -18.53 -18.22
C ARG A 221 -7.46 -19.25 -17.15
N ALA A 222 -6.24 -18.76 -16.93
CA ALA A 222 -5.19 -19.46 -16.20
C ALA A 222 -5.48 -19.66 -14.70
N ALA A 223 -6.27 -18.76 -14.10
CA ALA A 223 -6.63 -18.84 -12.69
C ALA A 223 -8.02 -18.23 -12.43
N PRO A 224 -8.75 -18.70 -11.40
CA PRO A 224 -10.00 -18.09 -10.96
C PRO A 224 -9.82 -16.70 -10.34
N PHE A 225 -8.66 -16.41 -9.73
CA PHE A 225 -8.32 -15.09 -9.21
C PHE A 225 -7.06 -14.54 -9.89
N ASN A 226 -7.14 -13.34 -10.48
CA ASN A 226 -6.06 -12.71 -11.21
C ASN A 226 -5.83 -11.29 -10.68
N LEU A 227 -4.63 -11.00 -10.16
CA LEU A 227 -4.21 -9.68 -9.71
C LEU A 227 -3.12 -9.13 -10.62
N VAL A 228 -3.36 -7.93 -11.19
CA VAL A 228 -2.40 -7.20 -12.05
C VAL A 228 -2.11 -5.84 -11.44
N TYR A 229 -0.85 -5.55 -11.17
CA TYR A 229 -0.39 -4.32 -10.55
C TYR A 229 0.36 -3.42 -11.52
N PHE A 230 -0.06 -2.16 -11.59
CA PHE A 230 0.53 -1.09 -12.36
C PHE A 230 1.08 -0.02 -11.42
N PHE A 231 2.41 0.10 -11.34
CA PHE A 231 3.07 0.95 -10.33
C PHE A 231 3.54 2.31 -10.86
N LYS A 232 3.49 2.55 -12.17
CA LYS A 232 4.09 3.73 -12.79
C LYS A 232 3.39 5.04 -12.45
N GLY A 233 2.10 4.99 -12.07
CA GLY A 233 1.30 6.15 -11.71
C GLY A 233 1.86 6.93 -10.53
N ASP A 234 2.23 6.22 -9.47
CA ASP A 234 2.91 6.76 -8.30
C ASP A 234 4.26 7.41 -8.64
N SER A 235 5.14 6.65 -9.29
CA SER A 235 6.47 7.15 -9.69
C SER A 235 6.43 8.42 -10.55
N ILE A 236 5.43 8.55 -11.43
CA ILE A 236 5.24 9.74 -12.27
C ILE A 236 4.79 10.93 -11.41
N ALA A 237 3.85 10.72 -10.49
CA ALA A 237 3.35 11.76 -9.61
C ALA A 237 4.46 12.35 -8.74
N HIS A 238 5.29 11.52 -8.15
CA HIS A 238 6.44 11.95 -7.32
C HIS A 238 7.40 12.90 -8.06
N HIS A 239 7.69 12.61 -9.33
CA HIS A 239 8.71 13.36 -10.10
C HIS A 239 8.13 14.50 -10.94
N HIS A 240 6.90 14.37 -11.43
CA HIS A 240 6.32 15.27 -12.41
C HIS A 240 4.98 15.90 -11.98
N GLY A 241 4.50 15.56 -10.77
CA GLY A 241 3.27 16.07 -10.20
C GLY A 241 2.00 15.44 -10.76
N LEU A 242 0.87 15.80 -10.16
CA LEU A 242 -0.44 15.17 -10.40
C LEU A 242 -0.94 15.29 -11.85
N GLY A 243 -0.63 16.39 -12.54
CA GLY A 243 -1.00 16.57 -13.96
C GLY A 243 -0.38 15.52 -14.89
N SER A 244 0.69 14.84 -14.47
CA SER A 244 1.32 13.76 -15.23
C SER A 244 0.61 12.41 -15.04
N GLN A 245 -0.11 12.21 -13.95
CA GLN A 245 -0.93 11.01 -13.73
C GLN A 245 -1.99 10.83 -14.81
N ARG A 246 -2.63 11.93 -15.24
CA ARG A 246 -3.61 11.87 -16.34
C ARG A 246 -3.02 11.28 -17.62
N ARG A 247 -1.82 11.75 -18.04
CA ARG A 247 -1.15 11.20 -19.25
C ARG A 247 -0.81 9.71 -19.09
N TRP A 248 -0.45 9.31 -17.89
CA TRP A 248 -0.19 7.90 -17.62
C TRP A 248 -1.48 7.07 -17.61
N LEU A 249 -2.60 7.62 -17.08
CA LEU A 249 -3.90 6.94 -17.06
C LEU A 249 -4.39 6.58 -18.47
N VAL A 250 -4.15 7.41 -19.47
CA VAL A 250 -4.41 7.07 -20.89
C VAL A 250 -3.68 5.79 -21.27
N THR A 251 -2.37 5.71 -20.96
CA THR A 251 -1.58 4.49 -21.22
C THR A 251 -2.03 3.30 -20.37
N ALA A 252 -2.41 3.53 -19.12
CA ALA A 252 -2.93 2.47 -18.25
C ALA A 252 -4.26 1.91 -18.76
N ASP A 253 -5.15 2.76 -19.28
CA ASP A 253 -6.39 2.33 -19.90
C ASP A 253 -6.15 1.51 -21.18
N GLU A 254 -5.13 1.86 -21.98
CA GLU A 254 -4.68 1.02 -23.12
C GLU A 254 -4.18 -0.36 -22.66
N TYR A 255 -3.52 -0.43 -21.50
CA TYR A 255 -3.11 -1.71 -20.90
C TYR A 255 -4.32 -2.53 -20.44
N VAL A 256 -5.31 -1.90 -19.81
CA VAL A 256 -6.58 -2.53 -19.45
C VAL A 256 -7.31 -3.00 -20.72
N ALA A 257 -7.37 -2.18 -21.76
CA ALA A 257 -7.97 -2.53 -23.08
C ALA A 257 -7.31 -3.78 -23.69
N ARG A 258 -5.97 -3.88 -23.61
CA ARG A 258 -5.24 -5.07 -24.09
C ARG A 258 -5.66 -6.33 -23.35
N ILE A 259 -5.80 -6.24 -22.01
CA ILE A 259 -6.22 -7.36 -21.18
C ILE A 259 -7.68 -7.73 -21.52
N PHE A 260 -8.57 -6.76 -21.59
CA PHE A 260 -9.98 -6.98 -21.96
C PHE A 260 -10.13 -7.59 -23.35
N SER A 261 -9.36 -7.09 -24.34
CA SER A 261 -9.35 -7.64 -25.69
C SER A 261 -8.94 -9.11 -25.72
N ALA A 262 -7.99 -9.52 -24.88
CA ALA A 262 -7.57 -10.93 -24.77
C ALA A 262 -8.68 -11.83 -24.18
N GLY A 263 -9.58 -11.27 -23.36
CA GLY A 263 -10.77 -11.94 -22.82
C GLY A 263 -12.02 -11.87 -23.73
N GLY A 264 -11.90 -11.27 -24.93
CA GLY A 264 -13.01 -11.14 -25.89
C GLY A 264 -13.66 -9.75 -25.92
N GLY A 265 -13.04 -8.75 -25.32
CA GLY A 265 -13.51 -7.36 -25.26
C GLY A 265 -14.12 -6.99 -23.91
N VAL A 266 -14.32 -5.67 -23.70
CA VAL A 266 -14.79 -5.13 -22.42
C VAL A 266 -16.14 -5.74 -22.02
N GLU A 267 -17.09 -5.84 -22.96
CA GLU A 267 -18.43 -6.39 -22.72
C GLU A 267 -18.35 -7.80 -22.16
N ARG A 268 -17.62 -8.65 -22.88
CA ARG A 268 -17.47 -10.07 -22.53
C ARG A 268 -16.78 -10.27 -21.19
N VAL A 269 -15.73 -9.48 -20.91
CA VAL A 269 -15.00 -9.58 -19.65
C VAL A 269 -15.89 -9.17 -18.47
N LEU A 270 -16.66 -8.08 -18.59
CA LEU A 270 -17.57 -7.63 -17.53
C LEU A 270 -18.76 -8.59 -17.31
N GLU A 271 -19.11 -9.42 -18.30
CA GLU A 271 -20.09 -10.51 -18.15
C GLU A 271 -19.47 -11.75 -17.50
N ASP A 272 -18.30 -12.20 -17.98
CA ASP A 272 -17.68 -13.47 -17.59
C ASP A 272 -16.89 -13.36 -16.27
N TYR A 273 -16.40 -12.18 -15.89
CA TYR A 273 -15.56 -11.94 -14.72
C TYR A 273 -16.22 -10.97 -13.72
N ALA A 274 -15.93 -11.14 -12.45
CA ALA A 274 -16.00 -10.06 -11.49
C ALA A 274 -14.73 -9.21 -11.64
N VAL A 275 -14.87 -7.90 -11.85
CA VAL A 275 -13.75 -7.01 -12.13
C VAL A 275 -13.68 -5.92 -11.08
N LEU A 276 -12.51 -5.74 -10.46
CA LEU A 276 -12.21 -4.61 -9.59
C LEU A 276 -11.02 -3.84 -10.15
N ALA A 277 -11.08 -2.50 -10.05
CA ALA A 277 -9.93 -1.63 -10.24
C ALA A 277 -9.89 -0.62 -9.10
N LEU A 278 -8.74 -0.48 -8.45
CA LEU A 278 -8.58 0.42 -7.31
C LEU A 278 -7.17 1.02 -7.25
N SER A 279 -7.02 2.12 -6.50
CA SER A 279 -5.72 2.61 -6.06
C SER A 279 -5.44 2.14 -4.63
N ASP A 280 -4.19 2.04 -4.28
CA ASP A 280 -3.74 1.66 -2.94
C ASP A 280 -3.62 2.88 -2.01
N HIS A 281 -3.26 4.05 -2.53
CA HIS A 281 -3.25 5.36 -1.86
C HIS A 281 -3.43 6.51 -2.85
N GLY A 282 -3.63 7.72 -2.31
CA GLY A 282 -3.64 8.95 -3.08
C GLY A 282 -2.28 9.66 -3.07
N HIS A 283 -2.27 10.94 -3.48
CA HIS A 283 -1.11 11.82 -3.49
C HIS A 283 -1.48 13.24 -3.12
N ALA A 284 -0.58 13.95 -2.44
CA ALA A 284 -0.69 15.39 -2.20
C ALA A 284 0.40 16.17 -2.95
N PRO A 285 0.08 17.30 -3.57
CA PRO A 285 1.08 18.17 -4.15
C PRO A 285 1.97 18.77 -3.05
N LEU A 286 3.26 18.91 -3.32
CA LEU A 286 4.21 19.53 -2.41
C LEU A 286 4.43 21.02 -2.74
N LEU A 287 4.71 21.82 -1.73
CA LEU A 287 5.09 23.22 -1.90
C LEU A 287 6.36 23.32 -2.78
N PRO A 288 6.48 24.33 -3.65
CA PRO A 288 7.66 24.51 -4.47
C PRO A 288 8.94 24.75 -3.64
N LYS A 289 8.80 25.41 -2.48
CA LYS A 289 9.90 25.69 -1.55
C LYS A 289 9.44 25.46 -0.11
N GLY A 290 10.39 25.09 0.77
CA GLY A 290 10.11 24.88 2.20
C GLY A 290 9.21 23.67 2.50
N ARG A 291 9.13 22.72 1.57
CA ARG A 291 8.32 21.49 1.69
C ARG A 291 8.88 20.47 2.67
N TYR A 292 10.19 20.44 2.82
CA TYR A 292 10.87 19.46 3.68
C TYR A 292 10.85 19.88 5.14
N VAL A 293 10.40 18.96 6.01
CA VAL A 293 10.39 19.10 7.47
C VAL A 293 11.53 18.27 8.04
N ASP A 294 12.59 18.93 8.49
CA ASP A 294 13.77 18.28 9.03
C ASP A 294 13.49 17.77 10.46
N LEU A 295 13.48 16.46 10.65
CA LEU A 295 13.31 15.80 11.95
C LEU A 295 14.63 15.34 12.57
N ARG A 296 15.79 15.64 11.98
CA ARG A 296 17.11 15.27 12.52
C ARG A 296 17.50 16.09 13.75
N THR A 297 16.77 17.12 14.04
CA THR A 297 16.95 17.94 15.24
C THR A 297 15.64 18.01 16.01
N ILE A 298 15.63 17.60 17.28
CA ILE A 298 14.55 17.79 18.24
C ILE A 298 15.19 18.36 19.48
N ASP A 299 14.74 19.54 19.93
CA ASP A 299 15.38 20.26 21.05
C ASP A 299 15.50 19.38 22.29
N GLY A 300 16.67 19.34 22.88
CA GLY A 300 16.99 18.53 24.05
C GLY A 300 17.10 17.02 23.76
N GLN A 301 17.05 16.60 22.48
CA GLN A 301 17.18 15.19 22.11
C GLN A 301 18.42 14.95 21.24
N ASN A 302 19.02 13.77 21.42
CA ASN A 302 20.06 13.27 20.54
C ASN A 302 19.43 12.35 19.51
N VAL A 303 19.20 12.86 18.29
CA VAL A 303 18.45 12.20 17.24
C VAL A 303 19.38 11.40 16.32
N SER A 304 18.98 10.14 16.03
CA SER A 304 19.56 9.32 14.97
C SER A 304 18.52 9.11 13.86
N SER A 305 18.87 9.41 12.61
CA SER A 305 18.00 9.22 11.44
C SER A 305 18.80 8.69 10.25
N GLY A 306 18.07 8.15 9.26
CA GLY A 306 18.67 7.56 8.06
C GLY A 306 18.79 6.04 8.14
N VAL A 307 19.25 5.43 7.04
CA VAL A 307 19.29 3.95 6.85
C VAL A 307 20.18 3.21 7.86
N LYS A 308 21.04 3.93 8.58
CA LYS A 308 21.93 3.40 9.64
C LYS A 308 21.50 3.85 11.03
N ALA A 309 20.36 4.48 11.16
CA ALA A 309 19.86 4.95 12.44
C ALA A 309 19.70 3.79 13.44
N ARG A 310 20.11 4.05 14.67
CA ARG A 310 20.05 3.08 15.77
C ARG A 310 20.22 3.78 17.11
N PHE A 311 19.77 3.15 18.17
CA PHE A 311 20.13 3.53 19.52
C PHE A 311 21.61 3.17 19.81
N GLY A 312 22.30 4.04 20.52
CA GLY A 312 23.71 3.93 20.89
C GLY A 312 24.34 5.32 21.02
N ASN A 313 25.54 5.43 21.64
CA ASN A 313 26.29 6.67 21.78
C ASN A 313 25.45 7.87 22.27
N GLY A 314 24.54 7.65 23.24
CA GLY A 314 23.70 8.69 23.80
C GLY A 314 22.46 9.03 22.96
N THR A 315 22.17 8.33 21.84
CA THR A 315 20.94 8.53 21.05
C THR A 315 19.71 8.34 21.93
N THR A 316 18.80 9.32 21.90
CA THR A 316 17.58 9.32 22.68
C THR A 316 16.33 9.10 21.80
N VAL A 317 16.43 9.46 20.51
CA VAL A 317 15.33 9.30 19.54
C VAL A 317 15.87 8.74 18.23
N VAL A 318 15.23 7.69 17.71
CA VAL A 318 15.42 7.21 16.35
C VAL A 318 14.24 7.68 15.50
N VAL A 319 14.52 8.35 14.38
CA VAL A 319 13.50 8.86 13.46
C VAL A 319 13.57 8.14 12.14
N VAL A 320 12.44 7.60 11.70
CA VAL A 320 12.27 6.89 10.44
C VAL A 320 11.20 7.57 9.59
N PRO A 321 11.60 8.47 8.67
CA PRO A 321 10.65 9.12 7.78
C PRO A 321 10.13 8.14 6.72
N ASN A 322 8.87 8.32 6.35
CA ASN A 322 8.12 7.57 5.36
C ASN A 322 7.27 8.55 4.53
N GLY A 323 7.90 9.38 3.69
CA GLY A 323 7.22 10.39 2.91
C GLY A 323 6.54 11.43 3.81
N ARG A 324 5.21 11.48 3.80
CA ARG A 324 4.41 12.42 4.59
C ARG A 324 3.99 11.88 5.96
N SER A 325 4.51 10.72 6.37
CA SER A 325 4.50 10.24 7.76
C SER A 325 5.91 10.03 8.29
N ALA A 326 6.06 9.94 9.60
CA ALA A 326 7.33 9.56 10.23
C ALA A 326 7.07 8.76 11.51
N LEU A 327 7.89 7.74 11.74
CA LEU A 327 7.86 6.89 12.93
C LEU A 327 9.02 7.31 13.86
N LEU A 328 8.72 7.54 15.12
CA LEU A 328 9.70 7.90 16.13
C LEU A 328 9.75 6.81 17.19
N TYR A 329 10.96 6.38 17.52
CA TYR A 329 11.25 5.42 18.58
C TYR A 329 12.02 6.15 19.67
N LEU A 330 11.55 6.07 20.89
CA LEU A 330 12.10 6.80 22.03
C LEU A 330 12.83 5.85 22.97
N ARG A 331 13.96 6.29 23.53
CA ARG A 331 14.58 5.58 24.64
C ARG A 331 13.71 5.74 25.89
N ASN A 332 13.66 4.71 26.74
CA ASN A 332 12.77 4.63 27.92
C ASN A 332 12.86 5.80 28.92
N ASP A 333 13.98 6.54 28.91
CA ASP A 333 14.20 7.70 29.77
C ASP A 333 13.77 9.04 29.16
N VAL A 334 13.19 9.00 27.94
CA VAL A 334 12.68 10.18 27.23
C VAL A 334 11.21 10.38 27.57
N GLU A 335 10.88 11.59 28.00
CA GLU A 335 9.48 11.96 28.25
C GLU A 335 8.76 12.26 26.93
N LEU A 336 7.86 11.32 26.52
CA LEU A 336 7.18 11.29 25.23
C LEU A 336 6.40 12.58 24.97
N ARG A 337 5.62 13.05 25.94
CA ARG A 337 4.77 14.24 25.76
C ARG A 337 5.58 15.51 25.47
N SER A 338 6.79 15.65 26.07
CA SER A 338 7.71 16.75 25.78
C SER A 338 8.21 16.70 24.32
N VAL A 339 8.49 15.50 23.79
CA VAL A 339 8.88 15.34 22.37
C VAL A 339 7.70 15.72 21.46
N VAL A 340 6.49 15.23 21.74
CA VAL A 340 5.28 15.55 20.99
C VAL A 340 5.01 17.06 20.95
N GLU A 341 5.11 17.75 22.09
CA GLU A 341 4.87 19.20 22.16
C GLU A 341 5.82 20.01 21.28
N ARG A 342 7.10 19.64 21.27
CA ARG A 342 8.11 20.29 20.43
C ARG A 342 7.88 20.04 18.93
N LEU A 343 7.34 18.88 18.58
CA LEU A 343 7.13 18.49 17.19
C LEU A 343 5.84 19.10 16.62
N VAL A 344 4.73 19.06 17.35
CA VAL A 344 3.44 19.61 16.88
C VAL A 344 3.49 21.14 16.69
N GLY A 345 4.36 21.86 17.42
CA GLY A 345 4.63 23.29 17.20
C GLY A 345 5.47 23.60 15.96
N ARG A 346 6.06 22.59 15.32
CA ARG A 346 6.96 22.75 14.17
C ARG A 346 6.16 22.89 12.88
N ARG A 347 6.53 23.92 12.08
CA ARG A 347 5.91 24.12 10.76
C ARG A 347 6.04 22.86 9.89
N GLY A 348 4.93 22.41 9.34
CA GLY A 348 4.84 21.26 8.46
C GLY A 348 4.51 19.95 9.19
N VAL A 349 4.52 19.90 10.51
CA VAL A 349 3.92 18.84 11.30
C VAL A 349 2.45 19.18 11.55
N ASP A 350 1.56 18.29 11.16
CA ASP A 350 0.12 18.47 11.33
C ASP A 350 -0.34 17.94 12.69
N LEU A 351 -0.08 16.65 12.92
CA LEU A 351 -0.42 15.98 14.16
C LEU A 351 0.63 14.95 14.56
N ALA A 352 0.62 14.61 15.83
CA ALA A 352 1.33 13.47 16.42
C ALA A 352 0.33 12.54 17.10
N ALA A 353 0.53 11.23 16.94
CA ALA A 353 -0.28 10.20 17.59
C ALA A 353 0.61 9.18 18.31
N TRP A 354 0.14 8.67 19.45
CA TRP A 354 0.86 7.69 20.28
C TRP A 354 -0.11 6.84 21.09
N MET A 355 0.41 5.75 21.66
CA MET A 355 -0.33 4.94 22.62
C MET A 355 -0.12 5.43 24.04
N GLU A 356 -1.20 5.55 24.83
CA GLU A 356 -1.16 5.94 26.23
C GLU A 356 -2.22 5.19 27.04
N GLU A 357 -1.78 4.31 27.94
CA GLU A 357 -2.67 3.56 28.84
C GLU A 357 -3.84 2.83 28.13
N GLY A 358 -3.58 2.24 26.96
CA GLY A 358 -4.58 1.53 26.15
C GLY A 358 -5.50 2.44 25.31
N TRP A 359 -5.20 3.74 25.25
CA TRP A 359 -5.83 4.71 24.36
C TRP A 359 -4.87 5.14 23.27
N VAL A 360 -5.41 5.44 22.10
CA VAL A 360 -4.69 6.26 21.12
C VAL A 360 -4.89 7.72 21.51
N ALA A 361 -3.79 8.43 21.71
CA ALA A 361 -3.77 9.87 21.95
C ALA A 361 -3.30 10.57 20.68
N VAL A 362 -3.94 11.69 20.35
CA VAL A 362 -3.60 12.52 19.19
C VAL A 362 -3.53 13.97 19.60
N ARG A 363 -2.42 14.63 19.27
CA ARG A 363 -2.22 16.05 19.47
C ARG A 363 -2.06 16.76 18.13
N ARG A 364 -2.87 17.78 17.93
CA ARG A 364 -2.76 18.78 16.87
C ARG A 364 -2.68 20.15 17.54
N THR A 365 -2.10 21.14 16.90
CA THR A 365 -1.88 22.47 17.52
C THR A 365 -3.08 22.95 18.34
N GLY A 366 -2.90 23.09 19.65
CA GLY A 366 -3.90 23.58 20.59
C GLY A 366 -5.04 22.61 20.94
N ARG A 367 -5.04 21.38 20.45
CA ARG A 367 -6.09 20.37 20.69
C ARG A 367 -5.49 18.98 20.95
N GLU A 368 -6.19 18.22 21.80
CA GLU A 368 -5.85 16.83 22.06
C GLU A 368 -7.13 16.00 22.20
N VAL A 369 -7.11 14.81 21.63
CA VAL A 369 -8.16 13.79 21.79
C VAL A 369 -7.52 12.45 22.09
N ARG A 370 -8.15 11.67 22.96
CA ARG A 370 -7.84 10.24 23.16
C ARG A 370 -9.04 9.41 22.79
N PHE A 371 -8.83 8.26 22.20
CA PHE A 371 -9.90 7.37 21.80
C PHE A 371 -9.49 5.90 21.88
N ARG A 372 -10.49 5.04 21.95
CA ARG A 372 -10.38 3.58 21.86
C ARG A 372 -11.69 2.97 21.36
N PRO A 373 -11.71 1.73 20.86
CA PRO A 373 -12.95 0.99 20.66
C PRO A 373 -13.73 0.85 21.97
N GLY A 374 -15.05 1.03 21.92
CA GLY A 374 -15.89 0.99 23.12
C GLY A 374 -17.36 1.23 22.81
N SER A 375 -18.16 1.54 23.82
CA SER A 375 -19.61 1.72 23.69
C SER A 375 -20.05 3.17 23.45
N GLY A 376 -19.12 4.06 23.03
CA GLY A 376 -19.40 5.48 22.81
C GLY A 376 -20.03 5.78 21.45
N SER A 377 -19.61 6.88 20.82
CA SER A 377 -20.16 7.37 19.56
C SER A 377 -19.84 6.43 18.39
N ARG A 378 -20.77 6.33 17.43
CA ARG A 378 -20.68 5.44 16.28
C ARG A 378 -20.11 6.18 15.05
N ASP A 379 -19.14 5.56 14.38
CA ASP A 379 -18.57 6.09 13.13
C ASP A 379 -19.41 5.70 11.88
N PRO A 380 -19.14 6.29 10.71
CA PRO A 380 -19.85 5.97 9.46
C PRO A 380 -19.73 4.50 9.01
N PHE A 381 -18.72 3.78 9.51
CA PHE A 381 -18.50 2.37 9.21
C PHE A 381 -19.15 1.42 10.24
N GLY A 382 -19.94 1.98 11.19
CA GLY A 382 -20.70 1.23 12.18
C GLY A 382 -19.93 0.78 13.42
N ARG A 383 -18.67 1.18 13.59
CA ARG A 383 -17.85 0.89 14.78
C ARG A 383 -18.14 1.92 15.86
N SER A 384 -18.03 1.51 17.12
CA SER A 384 -18.27 2.39 18.27
C SER A 384 -16.95 2.74 18.96
N TRP A 385 -16.83 4.01 19.35
CA TRP A 385 -15.61 4.61 19.88
C TRP A 385 -15.88 5.40 21.16
N GLU A 386 -15.04 5.23 22.15
CA GLU A 386 -14.96 6.13 23.30
C GLU A 386 -13.96 7.24 22.98
N LEU A 387 -14.38 8.50 23.16
CA LEU A 387 -13.55 9.68 22.93
C LEU A 387 -13.48 10.53 24.20
N VAL A 388 -12.27 11.04 24.50
CA VAL A 388 -12.01 11.96 25.62
C VAL A 388 -11.16 13.13 25.10
N GLY A 389 -11.59 14.36 25.36
CA GLY A 389 -10.91 15.58 24.88
C GLY A 389 -11.63 16.24 23.72
N ASP A 390 -10.89 16.88 22.82
CA ASP A 390 -11.43 17.65 21.69
C ASP A 390 -11.34 16.85 20.38
N PRO A 391 -12.42 16.23 19.87
CA PRO A 391 -12.40 15.43 18.65
C PRO A 391 -12.02 16.24 17.39
N ARG A 392 -12.10 17.58 17.45
CA ARG A 392 -11.65 18.48 16.38
C ARG A 392 -10.13 18.40 16.15
N ALA A 393 -9.35 17.78 17.05
CA ALA A 393 -7.96 17.43 16.79
C ALA A 393 -7.82 16.53 15.56
N LEU A 394 -8.83 15.69 15.28
CA LEU A 394 -8.93 14.82 14.11
C LEU A 394 -10.01 15.28 13.12
N ASP A 395 -10.43 16.55 13.22
CA ASP A 395 -11.52 17.10 12.40
C ASP A 395 -12.79 16.22 12.42
N ILE A 396 -13.10 15.67 13.60
CA ILE A 396 -14.29 14.85 13.83
C ILE A 396 -15.37 15.72 14.43
N ALA A 397 -16.57 15.69 13.82
CA ALA A 397 -17.80 16.19 14.41
C ALA A 397 -18.57 15.02 15.06
N ASP A 398 -19.05 15.22 16.28
CA ASP A 398 -19.96 14.30 16.98
C ASP A 398 -21.35 14.95 17.07
N HIS A 399 -22.34 14.32 16.47
CA HIS A 399 -23.74 14.72 16.48
C HIS A 399 -24.56 13.65 17.18
N ASP A 400 -24.82 13.84 18.46
CA ASP A 400 -25.65 12.95 19.28
C ASP A 400 -25.22 11.45 19.21
N GLY A 401 -23.91 11.20 19.30
CA GLY A 401 -23.35 9.85 19.24
C GLY A 401 -23.11 9.32 17.82
N SER A 402 -23.23 10.16 16.79
CA SER A 402 -22.89 9.84 15.40
C SER A 402 -21.70 10.67 14.94
N LEU A 403 -20.57 10.01 14.67
CA LEU A 403 -19.34 10.65 14.23
C LEU A 403 -19.37 10.93 12.73
N ARG A 404 -18.76 12.06 12.35
CA ARG A 404 -18.44 12.42 10.96
C ARG A 404 -17.00 12.79 10.85
N TYR A 405 -16.29 12.19 9.92
CA TYR A 405 -14.92 12.54 9.59
C TYR A 405 -14.89 13.70 8.60
N GLY A 406 -13.95 14.64 8.78
CA GLY A 406 -13.64 15.70 7.82
C GLY A 406 -12.36 15.39 7.04
N GLU A 407 -11.30 16.17 7.27
CA GLU A 407 -10.02 16.07 6.52
C GLU A 407 -9.29 14.72 6.69
N TYR A 408 -9.66 13.92 7.71
CA TYR A 408 -9.01 12.65 8.02
C TYR A 408 -10.03 11.50 7.96
N PRO A 409 -10.32 10.96 6.76
CA PRO A 409 -11.30 9.89 6.60
C PRO A 409 -10.88 8.65 7.40
N ASP A 410 -11.84 8.07 8.12
CA ASP A 410 -11.66 6.87 8.96
C ASP A 410 -10.49 6.95 9.97
N ALA A 411 -10.23 8.16 10.48
CA ALA A 411 -9.03 8.46 11.27
C ALA A 411 -8.86 7.55 12.49
N LEU A 412 -9.96 7.21 13.19
CA LEU A 412 -9.91 6.42 14.41
C LEU A 412 -9.39 5.01 14.14
N GLU A 413 -9.99 4.30 13.19
CA GLU A 413 -9.56 2.94 12.83
C GLU A 413 -8.15 2.92 12.23
N ARG A 414 -7.83 3.89 11.39
CA ARG A 414 -6.53 3.96 10.73
C ARG A 414 -5.39 4.19 11.72
N LEU A 415 -5.57 5.09 12.67
CA LEU A 415 -4.60 5.33 13.75
C LEU A 415 -4.54 4.15 14.72
N TRP A 416 -5.70 3.58 15.09
CA TRP A 416 -5.76 2.38 15.91
C TRP A 416 -5.00 1.21 15.28
N GLY A 417 -5.29 0.93 14.01
CA GLY A 417 -4.65 -0.12 13.24
C GLY A 417 -3.16 0.12 12.93
N CYS A 418 -2.68 1.35 12.99
CA CYS A 418 -1.26 1.68 12.87
C CYS A 418 -0.53 1.50 14.21
N LEU A 419 -1.01 2.21 15.26
CA LEU A 419 -0.31 2.34 16.54
C LEU A 419 -0.28 1.04 17.37
N HIS A 420 -1.14 0.08 17.07
CA HIS A 420 -1.09 -1.26 17.68
C HIS A 420 -0.08 -2.18 16.97
N SER A 421 0.60 -1.73 15.93
CA SER A 421 1.72 -2.48 15.37
C SER A 421 2.97 -2.28 16.23
N PRO A 422 3.66 -3.35 16.64
CA PRO A 422 4.91 -3.23 17.41
C PRO A 422 6.04 -2.54 16.62
N ARG A 423 5.85 -2.35 15.30
CA ARG A 423 6.83 -1.69 14.41
C ARG A 423 6.53 -0.21 14.16
N CYS A 424 5.42 0.29 14.70
CA CYS A 424 4.98 1.66 14.46
C CYS A 424 5.85 2.72 15.18
N GLY A 425 6.60 2.32 16.21
CA GLY A 425 7.31 3.23 17.10
C GLY A 425 6.41 3.83 18.17
N ASP A 426 6.99 4.68 19.02
CA ASP A 426 6.28 5.29 20.16
C ASP A 426 5.42 6.47 19.73
N VAL A 427 5.82 7.20 18.68
CA VAL A 427 5.08 8.35 18.13
C VAL A 427 5.05 8.27 16.61
N VAL A 428 3.88 8.50 16.04
CA VAL A 428 3.69 8.66 14.59
C VAL A 428 3.32 10.10 14.28
N LEU A 429 3.99 10.66 13.28
CA LEU A 429 3.70 12.00 12.77
C LEU A 429 2.97 11.94 11.44
N SER A 430 2.09 12.90 11.20
CA SER A 430 1.51 13.22 9.90
C SER A 430 1.88 14.64 9.50
N ALA A 431 2.25 14.83 8.23
CA ALA A 431 2.64 16.15 7.72
C ALA A 431 1.41 16.96 7.26
N THR A 432 1.50 18.30 7.41
CA THR A 432 0.51 19.21 6.84
C THR A 432 0.52 19.17 5.31
N ALA A 433 -0.55 19.64 4.70
CA ALA A 433 -0.61 19.79 3.24
C ALA A 433 0.63 20.54 2.71
N GLY A 434 1.18 20.05 1.60
CA GLY A 434 2.35 20.63 0.95
C GLY A 434 3.71 20.31 1.57
N HIS A 435 3.76 19.60 2.70
CA HIS A 435 5.00 19.24 3.40
C HIS A 435 5.26 17.72 3.39
N THR A 436 6.53 17.35 3.55
CA THR A 436 7.00 15.97 3.67
C THR A 436 8.15 15.87 4.67
N PHE A 437 8.28 14.73 5.33
CA PHE A 437 9.45 14.38 6.15
C PHE A 437 10.54 13.73 5.30
N GLY A 438 10.24 13.41 4.03
CA GLY A 438 11.15 12.80 3.08
C GLY A 438 11.33 11.30 3.30
N GLU A 439 12.39 10.78 2.69
CA GLU A 439 12.73 9.37 2.69
C GLU A 439 13.86 9.05 3.69
N ILE A 440 13.91 7.79 4.10
CA ILE A 440 14.92 7.30 5.04
C ILE A 440 16.36 7.48 4.54
N SER A 441 16.58 7.62 3.25
CA SER A 441 17.87 7.94 2.64
C SER A 441 18.29 9.39 2.81
N GLY A 442 17.40 10.26 3.30
CA GLY A 442 17.58 11.71 3.40
C GLY A 442 17.16 12.48 2.14
N GLY A 443 16.68 11.77 1.10
CA GLY A 443 16.04 12.38 -0.07
C GLY A 443 14.59 12.77 0.20
N TYR A 444 13.98 13.50 -0.71
CA TYR A 444 12.55 13.80 -0.74
C TYR A 444 12.05 14.03 -2.15
N HIS A 445 10.80 13.75 -2.37
CA HIS A 445 10.15 14.01 -3.64
C HIS A 445 9.94 15.50 -3.87
N THR A 446 9.84 15.90 -5.12
CA THR A 446 9.83 17.33 -5.46
C THR A 446 8.48 17.86 -5.92
N ALA A 447 7.61 17.01 -6.46
CA ALA A 447 6.35 17.43 -7.05
C ALA A 447 5.14 17.04 -6.21
N SER A 448 5.06 15.79 -5.79
CA SER A 448 4.02 15.28 -4.90
C SER A 448 4.57 14.16 -4.02
N ASP A 449 3.87 13.87 -2.94
CA ASP A 449 4.22 12.81 -1.99
C ASP A 449 2.96 12.32 -1.28
N HIS A 450 3.05 11.22 -0.54
CA HIS A 450 1.95 10.58 0.17
C HIS A 450 2.40 10.03 1.52
N GLY A 451 1.49 9.40 2.26
CA GLY A 451 1.79 8.77 3.54
C GLY A 451 1.14 9.44 4.74
N SER A 452 0.52 10.64 4.57
CA SER A 452 -0.15 11.32 5.68
C SER A 452 -1.52 10.73 6.00
N LEU A 453 -2.11 11.17 7.12
CA LEU A 453 -3.48 10.80 7.50
C LEU A 453 -4.54 11.53 6.66
N HIS A 454 -4.18 12.62 5.98
CA HIS A 454 -5.07 13.51 5.25
C HIS A 454 -5.77 12.81 4.06
N ALA A 455 -6.99 13.24 3.73
CA ALA A 455 -7.82 12.70 2.64
C ALA A 455 -7.07 12.64 1.30
N SER A 456 -6.25 13.64 0.96
CA SER A 456 -5.47 13.65 -0.29
C SER A 456 -4.57 12.44 -0.51
N ASP A 457 -4.07 11.83 0.59
CA ASP A 457 -3.19 10.67 0.55
C ASP A 457 -3.95 9.36 0.79
N SER A 458 -5.15 9.47 1.37
CA SER A 458 -5.90 8.36 1.95
C SER A 458 -7.09 7.95 1.12
N GLU A 459 -7.74 8.90 0.43
CA GLU A 459 -8.87 8.60 -0.44
C GLU A 459 -8.38 7.95 -1.72
N VAL A 460 -9.01 6.85 -2.06
CA VAL A 460 -8.75 6.03 -3.23
C VAL A 460 -10.05 5.75 -3.98
N PHE A 461 -9.95 5.49 -5.27
CA PHE A 461 -11.11 5.01 -6.02
C PHE A 461 -11.20 3.49 -5.93
N VAL A 462 -12.42 2.98 -5.99
CA VAL A 462 -12.73 1.57 -6.23
C VAL A 462 -13.81 1.49 -7.30
N LEU A 463 -13.52 0.84 -8.42
CA LEU A 463 -14.48 0.50 -9.47
C LEU A 463 -14.72 -1.01 -9.40
N ALA A 464 -15.95 -1.45 -9.28
CA ALA A 464 -16.30 -2.86 -9.13
C ALA A 464 -17.48 -3.26 -10.02
N ASN A 465 -17.35 -4.41 -10.68
CA ASN A 465 -18.44 -5.04 -11.41
C ASN A 465 -18.53 -6.50 -10.98
N GLY A 466 -19.72 -6.95 -10.62
CA GLY A 466 -19.98 -8.33 -10.26
C GLY A 466 -19.61 -8.73 -8.83
N VAL A 467 -19.09 -7.80 -8.06
CA VAL A 467 -18.92 -7.83 -6.60
C VAL A 467 -19.24 -6.44 -6.04
N PRO A 468 -19.64 -6.31 -4.76
CA PRO A 468 -19.80 -5.00 -4.13
C PRO A 468 -18.50 -4.21 -4.15
N ALA A 469 -18.57 -2.89 -4.29
CA ALA A 469 -17.39 -2.03 -4.22
C ALA A 469 -16.96 -1.82 -2.75
N PRO A 470 -15.72 -2.20 -2.36
CA PRO A 470 -15.20 -1.91 -1.03
C PRO A 470 -15.09 -0.41 -0.75
N HIS A 471 -15.45 0.01 0.46
CA HIS A 471 -15.25 1.39 0.94
C HIS A 471 -13.92 1.62 1.64
N ARG A 472 -13.17 0.55 1.90
CA ARG A 472 -11.81 0.57 2.46
C ARG A 472 -10.96 -0.46 1.74
N ILE A 473 -9.68 -0.20 1.57
CA ILE A 473 -8.79 -1.19 0.94
C ILE A 473 -8.65 -2.47 1.78
N THR A 474 -8.88 -2.40 3.10
CA THR A 474 -8.96 -3.57 3.99
C THR A 474 -10.18 -4.46 3.73
N ASP A 475 -11.21 -3.93 3.07
CA ASP A 475 -12.41 -4.72 2.74
C ASP A 475 -12.26 -5.50 1.42
N VAL A 476 -11.17 -5.28 0.66
CA VAL A 476 -10.93 -5.95 -0.64
C VAL A 476 -10.81 -7.47 -0.46
N ALA A 477 -9.92 -7.93 0.41
CA ALA A 477 -9.75 -9.37 0.62
C ALA A 477 -11.01 -10.04 1.20
N PRO A 478 -11.68 -9.53 2.23
CA PRO A 478 -12.95 -10.06 2.71
C PRO A 478 -14.04 -10.12 1.63
N THR A 479 -14.18 -9.08 0.81
CA THR A 479 -15.16 -9.04 -0.30
C THR A 479 -14.88 -10.15 -1.32
N LEU A 480 -13.64 -10.33 -1.71
CA LEU A 480 -13.25 -11.36 -2.67
C LEU A 480 -13.38 -12.78 -2.10
N LEU A 481 -13.00 -12.98 -0.83
CA LEU A 481 -13.21 -14.26 -0.14
C LEU A 481 -14.71 -14.61 -0.09
N SER A 482 -15.56 -13.65 0.27
CA SER A 482 -17.02 -13.83 0.27
C SER A 482 -17.56 -14.19 -1.13
N HIS A 483 -17.04 -13.56 -2.19
CA HIS A 483 -17.42 -13.86 -3.58
C HIS A 483 -17.12 -15.32 -3.96
N PHE A 484 -16.00 -15.87 -3.49
CA PHE A 484 -15.62 -17.27 -3.69
C PHE A 484 -16.31 -18.25 -2.72
N GLY A 485 -17.20 -17.76 -1.84
CA GLY A 485 -17.81 -18.60 -0.80
C GLY A 485 -16.85 -19.02 0.31
N ALA A 486 -15.67 -18.43 0.34
CA ALA A 486 -14.71 -18.59 1.40
C ALA A 486 -15.17 -17.75 2.60
N GLY A 487 -15.39 -18.37 3.75
CA GLY A 487 -15.72 -17.64 4.98
C GLY A 487 -14.60 -16.64 5.32
N VAL A 488 -14.98 -15.49 5.90
CA VAL A 488 -14.01 -14.53 6.43
C VAL A 488 -13.17 -15.26 7.48
N VAL A 489 -11.89 -15.45 7.22
CA VAL A 489 -10.95 -15.95 8.23
C VAL A 489 -10.76 -14.80 9.21
N SER A 490 -11.59 -14.75 10.26
CA SER A 490 -11.34 -13.89 11.41
C SER A 490 -10.00 -14.29 12.02
N GLY A 491 -9.13 -13.31 12.29
CA GLY A 491 -7.72 -13.46 12.61
C GLY A 491 -7.32 -14.23 13.88
N ASP A 492 -7.89 -15.40 14.14
CA ASP A 492 -7.58 -16.27 15.28
C ASP A 492 -6.94 -17.61 14.86
N ARG A 493 -6.26 -17.66 13.72
CA ARG A 493 -5.27 -18.74 13.52
C ARG A 493 -3.94 -18.29 14.13
N VAL A 494 -3.81 -18.54 15.41
CA VAL A 494 -2.50 -18.64 16.08
C VAL A 494 -1.69 -19.72 15.36
N LEU A 495 -0.49 -19.38 14.92
CA LEU A 495 0.54 -20.31 14.43
C LEU A 495 0.93 -21.32 15.52
#